data_d932ef4fe320fe3e0c89ac8bdc1dde27
#
_entry.id   d932ef4fe320fe3e0c89ac8bdc1dde27
#
_cell.length_a   1.000
_cell.length_b   1.000
_cell.length_c   1.000
_cell.angle_alpha   90.00
_cell.angle_beta   90.00
_cell.angle_gamma   90.00
#
_symmetry.space_group_name_H-M   'P 1'
#
loop_
_entity.id
_entity.type
_entity.pdbx_description
1 polymer ?
#
loop_
_entity_poly.entity_id
_entity_poly.type
_entity_poly.pdbx_seq_one_letter_code
_entity_poly.pdbx_strand_id
1 'polypeptide(L)'
;MPRWKKAERDTKPAFEEGSGNVFMDLGFPEHEAANIVARLKLMMQIESIIKEEGWTRQEAADVLGIRQSQVSELMTSRSEKFTVDMLMELLDRLGRRVEFTIKAKSEVA
;
A
#
# COMPACT_ATOMS: atom_id res chain seq x y z
N MET A 1 0.40 -21.39 -8.39
CA MET A 1 0.84 -20.24 -7.57
C MET A 1 -0.26 -19.20 -7.46
N PRO A 2 -0.54 -18.68 -6.29
CA PRO A 2 -1.58 -17.65 -6.13
C PRO A 2 -1.25 -16.39 -6.94
N ARG A 3 -2.27 -15.79 -7.54
CA ARG A 3 -2.09 -14.57 -8.33
C ARG A 3 -1.46 -13.40 -7.56
N TRP A 4 -1.82 -13.28 -6.30
CA TRP A 4 -1.33 -12.18 -5.48
C TRP A 4 0.19 -12.22 -5.29
N LYS A 5 0.79 -13.40 -5.24
CA LYS A 5 2.25 -13.51 -5.13
C LYS A 5 2.95 -13.01 -6.37
N LYS A 6 2.35 -13.22 -7.53
CA LYS A 6 2.91 -12.74 -8.78
C LYS A 6 2.86 -11.22 -8.86
N ALA A 7 1.72 -10.64 -8.50
CA ALA A 7 1.55 -9.19 -8.49
C ALA A 7 2.53 -8.53 -7.51
N GLU A 8 2.72 -9.14 -6.35
CA GLU A 8 3.65 -8.64 -5.34
C GLU A 8 5.08 -8.58 -5.87
N ARG A 9 5.51 -9.62 -6.57
CA ARG A 9 6.85 -9.65 -7.15
C ARG A 9 7.04 -8.60 -8.24
N ASP A 10 6.00 -8.35 -9.02
CA ASP A 10 6.08 -7.40 -10.12
C ASP A 10 6.20 -5.96 -9.66
N THR A 11 5.58 -5.61 -8.53
CA THR A 11 5.53 -4.24 -8.05
C THR A 11 6.64 -3.89 -7.06
N LYS A 12 7.09 -4.86 -6.30
CA LYS A 12 7.99 -4.63 -5.19
C LYS A 12 9.32 -3.94 -5.52
N PRO A 13 10.10 -4.39 -6.52
CA PRO A 13 11.42 -3.79 -6.76
C PRO A 13 11.37 -2.32 -7.16
N ALA A 14 10.46 -1.95 -8.04
CA ALA A 14 10.39 -0.59 -8.54
C ALA A 14 9.98 0.40 -7.46
N PHE A 15 9.10 -0.01 -6.56
CA PHE A 15 8.61 0.87 -5.52
C PHE A 15 9.64 1.13 -4.43
N GLU A 16 10.46 0.14 -4.10
CA GLU A 16 11.40 0.26 -3.00
C GLU A 16 12.58 1.19 -3.28
N GLU A 17 12.94 1.39 -4.53
CA GLU A 17 14.17 2.09 -4.87
C GLU A 17 14.14 3.60 -4.70
N GLY A 18 13.01 4.24 -4.89
CA GLY A 18 12.99 5.68 -4.95
C GLY A 18 12.17 6.40 -3.91
N SER A 19 11.11 5.78 -3.43
CA SER A 19 10.11 6.50 -2.64
C SER A 19 10.63 7.03 -1.31
N GLY A 20 11.46 6.26 -0.61
CA GLY A 20 12.02 6.69 0.67
C GLY A 20 12.92 7.91 0.52
N ASN A 21 13.75 7.91 -0.52
CA ASN A 21 14.67 9.01 -0.78
C ASN A 21 13.93 10.29 -1.15
N VAL A 22 12.86 10.17 -1.92
CA VAL A 22 12.05 11.33 -2.30
C VAL A 22 11.47 12.03 -1.08
N PHE A 23 10.93 11.28 -0.14
CA PHE A 23 10.36 11.86 1.07
C PHE A 23 11.41 12.48 1.97
N MET A 24 12.60 11.88 2.04
CA MET A 24 13.69 12.45 2.81
C MET A 24 14.19 13.75 2.18
N ASP A 25 14.25 13.81 0.86
CA ASP A 25 14.63 15.02 0.13
C ASP A 25 13.64 16.17 0.37
N LEU A 26 12.38 15.83 0.65
CA LEU A 26 11.35 16.82 0.98
C LEU A 26 11.40 17.26 2.45
N GLY A 27 12.36 16.74 3.22
CA GLY A 27 12.54 17.17 4.60
C GLY A 27 11.81 16.35 5.65
N PHE A 28 11.23 15.21 5.29
CA PHE A 28 10.58 14.33 6.26
C PHE A 28 11.63 13.57 7.07
N PRO A 29 11.42 13.42 8.40
CA PRO A 29 12.29 12.55 9.19
C PRO A 29 12.28 11.13 8.63
N GLU A 30 13.39 10.44 8.81
CA GLU A 30 13.55 9.09 8.26
C GLU A 30 12.41 8.13 8.64
N HIS A 31 12.01 8.15 9.91
CA HIS A 31 10.94 7.25 10.36
C HIS A 31 9.58 7.61 9.78
N GLU A 32 9.33 8.90 9.54
CA GLU A 32 8.09 9.34 8.90
C GLU A 32 8.08 8.96 7.42
N ALA A 33 9.22 9.14 6.76
CA ALA A 33 9.36 8.75 5.36
C ALA A 33 9.11 7.25 5.19
N ALA A 34 9.68 6.44 6.07
CA ALA A 34 9.48 4.99 6.04
C ALA A 34 8.01 4.62 6.25
N ASN A 35 7.33 5.30 7.15
CA ASN A 35 5.91 5.05 7.41
C ASN A 35 5.04 5.43 6.21
N ILE A 36 5.32 6.57 5.59
CA ILE A 36 4.59 7.00 4.38
C ILE A 36 4.79 5.99 3.25
N VAL A 37 6.03 5.56 3.04
CA VAL A 37 6.33 4.57 2.00
C VAL A 37 5.57 3.26 2.26
N ALA A 38 5.56 2.79 3.50
CA ALA A 38 4.85 1.57 3.86
C ALA A 38 3.36 1.70 3.54
N ARG A 39 2.75 2.82 3.93
CA ARG A 39 1.34 3.06 3.64
C ARG A 39 1.06 3.09 2.14
N LEU A 40 1.88 3.78 1.39
CA LEU A 40 1.71 3.88 -0.06
C LEU A 40 1.85 2.52 -0.74
N LYS A 41 2.78 1.70 -0.29
CA LYS A 41 2.93 0.34 -0.82
C LYS A 41 1.68 -0.49 -0.62
N LEU A 42 1.12 -0.44 0.58
CA LEU A 42 -0.10 -1.18 0.90
C LEU A 42 -1.28 -0.65 0.09
N MET A 43 -1.39 0.67 -0.04
CA MET A 43 -2.46 1.30 -0.81
C MET A 43 -2.37 0.91 -2.29
N MET A 44 -1.17 0.86 -2.84
CA MET A 44 -0.96 0.44 -4.23
C MET A 44 -1.40 -1.00 -4.45
N GLN A 45 -1.17 -1.88 -3.48
CA GLN A 45 -1.63 -3.26 -3.58
C GLN A 45 -3.15 -3.34 -3.63
N ILE A 46 -3.81 -2.58 -2.76
CA ILE A 46 -5.28 -2.55 -2.74
C ILE A 46 -5.81 -1.98 -4.05
N GLU A 47 -5.22 -0.89 -4.51
CA GLU A 47 -5.60 -0.26 -5.77
C GLU A 47 -5.46 -1.22 -6.95
N SER A 48 -4.36 -1.95 -7.00
CA SER A 48 -4.12 -2.96 -8.03
C SER A 48 -5.22 -4.02 -8.05
N ILE A 49 -5.61 -4.49 -6.87
CA ILE A 49 -6.65 -5.51 -6.77
C ILE A 49 -7.99 -4.98 -7.27
N ILE A 50 -8.33 -3.75 -6.88
CA ILE A 50 -9.57 -3.13 -7.34
C ILE A 50 -9.60 -3.03 -8.86
N LYS A 51 -8.48 -2.63 -9.46
CA LYS A 51 -8.38 -2.51 -10.91
C LYS A 51 -8.42 -3.87 -11.60
N GLU A 52 -7.74 -4.87 -11.06
CA GLU A 52 -7.75 -6.23 -11.61
C GLU A 52 -9.15 -6.82 -11.61
N GLU A 53 -9.89 -6.62 -10.53
CA GLU A 53 -11.24 -7.14 -10.41
C GLU A 53 -12.25 -6.33 -11.21
N GLY A 54 -11.89 -5.14 -11.64
CA GLY A 54 -12.77 -4.27 -12.39
C GLY A 54 -13.92 -3.73 -11.57
N TRP A 55 -13.74 -3.58 -10.26
CA TRP A 55 -14.79 -3.09 -9.38
C TRP A 55 -15.02 -1.59 -9.57
N THR A 56 -16.30 -1.20 -9.49
CA THR A 56 -16.66 0.20 -9.35
C THR A 56 -16.33 0.63 -7.91
N ARG A 57 -16.39 1.94 -7.65
CA ARG A 57 -16.20 2.44 -6.28
C ARG A 57 -17.19 1.84 -5.32
N GLN A 58 -18.44 1.69 -5.75
CA GLN A 58 -19.49 1.08 -4.93
C GLN A 58 -19.14 -0.36 -4.59
N GLU A 59 -18.75 -1.13 -5.60
CA GLU A 59 -18.39 -2.54 -5.41
C GLU A 59 -17.18 -2.69 -4.49
N ALA A 60 -16.17 -1.87 -4.71
CA ALA A 60 -14.98 -1.88 -3.87
C ALA A 60 -15.33 -1.52 -2.42
N ALA A 61 -16.18 -0.51 -2.24
CA ALA A 61 -16.62 -0.10 -0.91
C ALA A 61 -17.34 -1.24 -0.19
N ASP A 62 -18.19 -1.96 -0.90
CA ASP A 62 -18.92 -3.08 -0.34
C ASP A 62 -17.99 -4.22 0.07
N VAL A 63 -17.04 -4.56 -0.78
CA VAL A 63 -16.08 -5.64 -0.51
C VAL A 63 -15.17 -5.28 0.66
N LEU A 64 -14.68 -4.04 0.68
CA LEU A 64 -13.76 -3.58 1.70
C LEU A 64 -14.46 -3.18 3.01
N GLY A 65 -15.77 -3.00 2.97
CA GLY A 65 -16.53 -2.59 4.15
C GLY A 65 -16.24 -1.15 4.56
N ILE A 66 -15.97 -0.29 3.60
CA ILE A 66 -15.69 1.14 3.83
C ILE A 66 -16.61 1.99 2.96
N ARG A 67 -16.56 3.30 3.14
CA ARG A 67 -17.36 4.23 2.36
C ARG A 67 -16.74 4.49 0.99
N GLN A 68 -17.55 4.87 0.02
CA GLN A 68 -17.06 5.22 -1.31
C GLN A 68 -16.04 6.35 -1.27
N SER A 69 -16.23 7.32 -0.37
CA SER A 69 -15.28 8.41 -0.19
C SER A 69 -13.89 7.89 0.22
N GLN A 70 -13.87 6.84 1.03
CA GLN A 70 -12.60 6.21 1.43
C GLN A 70 -11.96 5.44 0.27
N VAL A 71 -12.77 4.82 -0.59
CA VAL A 71 -12.24 4.20 -1.82
C VAL A 71 -11.59 5.28 -2.70
N SER A 72 -12.23 6.43 -2.83
CA SER A 72 -11.67 7.54 -3.60
C SER A 72 -10.32 7.99 -3.01
N GLU A 73 -10.24 8.06 -1.69
CA GLU A 73 -8.99 8.42 -1.00
C GLU A 73 -7.89 7.40 -1.26
N LEU A 74 -8.24 6.12 -1.30
CA LEU A 74 -7.29 5.06 -1.66
C LEU A 74 -6.80 5.23 -3.08
N MET A 75 -7.71 5.47 -4.01
CA MET A 75 -7.37 5.58 -5.43
C MET A 75 -6.58 6.84 -5.76
N THR A 76 -6.64 7.86 -4.91
CA THR A 76 -5.89 9.10 -5.10
C THR A 76 -4.67 9.19 -4.18
N SER A 77 -4.28 8.08 -3.56
CA SER A 77 -3.07 7.97 -2.75
C SER A 77 -3.02 8.94 -1.56
N ARG A 78 -4.15 9.14 -0.93
CA ARG A 78 -4.26 9.98 0.27
C ARG A 78 -3.77 9.22 1.50
N SER A 79 -2.46 9.03 1.60
CA SER A 79 -1.87 8.20 2.66
C SER A 79 -2.14 8.71 4.07
N GLU A 80 -2.37 10.03 4.22
CA GLU A 80 -2.67 10.62 5.51
C GLU A 80 -4.03 10.22 6.07
N LYS A 81 -4.87 9.62 5.24
CA LYS A 81 -6.20 9.16 5.65
C LYS A 81 -6.22 7.73 6.16
N PHE A 82 -5.10 7.03 6.08
CA PHE A 82 -5.03 5.61 6.42
C PHE A 82 -3.84 5.33 7.32
N THR A 83 -4.03 4.38 8.24
CA THR A 83 -2.92 3.84 9.03
C THR A 83 -2.53 2.49 8.43
N VAL A 84 -1.33 2.02 8.78
CA VAL A 84 -0.88 0.70 8.36
C VAL A 84 -1.86 -0.37 8.82
N ASP A 85 -2.35 -0.26 10.05
CA ASP A 85 -3.33 -1.22 10.60
C ASP A 85 -4.60 -1.28 9.76
N MET A 86 -5.13 -0.14 9.38
CA MET A 86 -6.33 -0.08 8.53
C MET A 86 -6.09 -0.76 7.20
N LEU A 87 -4.94 -0.48 6.60
CA LEU A 87 -4.61 -1.03 5.28
C LEU A 87 -4.39 -2.54 5.34
N MET A 88 -3.78 -3.03 6.42
CA MET A 88 -3.62 -4.46 6.61
C MET A 88 -4.98 -5.16 6.75
N GLU A 89 -5.90 -4.53 7.46
CA GLU A 89 -7.25 -5.06 7.61
C GLU A 89 -7.98 -5.12 6.27
N LEU A 90 -7.85 -4.08 5.45
CA LEU A 90 -8.47 -4.07 4.13
C LEU A 90 -7.90 -5.17 3.24
N LEU A 91 -6.59 -5.38 3.29
CA LEU A 91 -5.95 -6.45 2.54
C LEU A 91 -6.39 -7.83 3.03
N ASP A 92 -6.58 -7.98 4.33
CA ASP A 92 -7.10 -9.22 4.89
C ASP A 92 -8.49 -9.54 4.32
N ARG A 93 -9.36 -8.54 4.20
CA ARG A 93 -10.68 -8.70 3.60
C ARG A 93 -10.60 -9.12 2.13
N LEU A 94 -9.50 -8.76 1.46
CA LEU A 94 -9.27 -9.14 0.07
C LEU A 94 -8.57 -10.50 -0.06
N GLY A 95 -8.38 -11.20 1.05
CA GLY A 95 -7.72 -12.49 1.05
C GLY A 95 -6.21 -12.41 0.89
N ARG A 96 -5.62 -11.30 1.27
CA ARG A 96 -4.18 -11.08 1.18
C ARG A 96 -3.57 -11.06 2.58
N ARG A 97 -2.35 -11.56 2.68
CA ARG A 97 -1.58 -11.52 3.92
C ARG A 97 -0.41 -10.57 3.75
N VAL A 98 -0.22 -9.70 4.72
CA VAL A 98 0.92 -8.78 4.74
C VAL A 98 2.03 -9.42 5.57
N GLU A 99 3.21 -9.52 4.98
CA GLU A 99 4.39 -10.02 5.67
C GLU A 99 5.46 -8.94 5.66
N PHE A 100 6.26 -8.90 6.71
CA PHE A 100 7.29 -7.88 6.87
C PHE A 100 8.67 -8.51 6.82
N THR A 101 9.60 -7.78 6.23
CA THR A 101 11.03 -8.11 6.28
C THR A 101 11.72 -6.96 7.01
N ILE A 102 12.48 -7.32 8.05
CA ILE A 102 13.19 -6.31 8.84
C ILE A 102 14.66 -6.41 8.51
N LYS A 103 15.26 -5.28 8.14
CA LYS A 103 16.66 -5.20 7.76
C LYS A 103 17.39 -4.17 8.62
N ALA A 104 18.69 -4.38 8.81
CA ALA A 104 19.52 -3.38 9.47
C ALA A 104 19.67 -2.16 8.56
N LYS A 105 19.64 -0.96 9.14
CA LYS A 105 19.77 0.27 8.36
C LYS A 105 21.09 0.35 7.60
N SER A 106 22.15 -0.18 8.17
CA SER A 106 23.46 -0.15 7.54
C SER A 106 23.51 -0.90 6.20
N GLU A 107 22.59 -1.81 5.97
CA GLU A 107 22.52 -2.56 4.71
C GLU A 107 21.88 -1.75 3.59
N VAL A 108 21.20 -0.68 3.95
CA VAL A 108 20.45 0.16 3.00
C VAL A 108 21.30 1.32 2.48
N ALA A 109 22.28 1.70 3.25
CA ALA A 109 23.15 2.85 2.94
C ALA A 109 24.04 2.66 1.70
#